data_d9cec4d2bfc28ce4cd8d9b5032cda461
#
_entry.id   d9cec4d2bfc28ce4cd8d9b5032cda461
#
_cell.length_a   1.000
_cell.length_b   1.000
_cell.length_c   1.000
_cell.angle_alpha   90.00
_cell.angle_beta   90.00
_cell.angle_gamma   90.00
#
_symmetry.space_group_name_H-M   'P 1'
#
loop_
_entity.id
_entity.type
_entity.pdbx_description
1 polymer ?
#
loop_
_entity_poly.entity_id
_entity_poly.type
_entity_poly.pdbx_seq_one_letter_code
_entity_poly.pdbx_strand_id
1 'polypeptide(L)'
;MIITNGKIVTWGDPNEILEDKALLIQHGLIQEIANETDLRAAHPEEEVLDAQGQMVMPGLICAHTHFYGAFSRGMATPGEPSRNFQEILANLWWKLDKGLDEEGVKYSALALLADATRYGCTTLFDHHASPNCIDGSLDIEADAVMESGLRASLCYEVTDRDGKEKALAGIRENGRFISGVKAGNYSPMLRAHFGLHASLTVSDETLEKCILENNGRVGFHSHAAEGIVDQEDSLTKYGKRVVERFADAGVLGEKTILAHGVHLSPHEIDLLAQSSTWLSHQPRSNMNNAVGVAPVEEMLKQGVKVCLGNDGFSNAMWQEWFFAYLIQKDHQADPRAMNGYDVIKIAVENNSRLATQTWGGLRIGKIEKGAAADLILVDYHPITPLNTGNLPWHILFGFRDRSEEHTSELQSRQVI
;
A
#
# COMPACT_ATOMS: atom_id res chain seq x y z
N MET A 1 28.08 -0.38 -0.69
CA MET A 1 27.76 -1.72 -0.10
C MET A 1 27.63 -2.74 -1.21
N ILE A 2 28.15 -3.94 -1.00
CA ILE A 2 27.97 -5.07 -1.93
C ILE A 2 27.19 -6.17 -1.20
N ILE A 3 26.07 -6.64 -1.76
CA ILE A 3 25.34 -7.79 -1.24
C ILE A 3 25.79 -9.03 -2.01
N THR A 4 26.24 -10.06 -1.29
CA THR A 4 26.81 -11.30 -1.85
C THR A 4 26.12 -12.53 -1.33
N ASN A 5 26.44 -13.70 -1.93
CA ASN A 5 26.01 -15.01 -1.45
C ASN A 5 24.50 -15.13 -1.21
N GLY A 6 23.67 -14.53 -2.10
CA GLY A 6 22.24 -14.60 -2.05
C GLY A 6 21.61 -15.13 -3.34
N LYS A 7 20.40 -15.64 -3.24
CA LYS A 7 19.56 -15.96 -4.40
C LYS A 7 18.71 -14.73 -4.76
N ILE A 8 19.10 -14.03 -5.81
CA ILE A 8 18.49 -12.75 -6.19
C ILE A 8 17.24 -13.02 -7.04
N VAL A 9 16.06 -12.62 -6.55
CA VAL A 9 14.79 -12.62 -7.31
C VAL A 9 14.57 -11.21 -7.86
N THR A 10 14.63 -11.06 -9.16
CA THR A 10 14.68 -9.71 -9.77
C THR A 10 13.33 -9.01 -9.86
N TRP A 11 12.23 -9.74 -9.94
CA TRP A 11 10.91 -9.23 -10.37
C TRP A 11 10.97 -8.38 -11.63
N GLY A 12 12.02 -8.63 -12.47
CA GLY A 12 12.22 -7.98 -13.76
C GLY A 12 11.25 -8.50 -14.83
N ASP A 13 11.45 -8.07 -16.07
CA ASP A 13 10.74 -8.55 -17.23
C ASP A 13 11.75 -8.99 -18.31
N PRO A 14 12.04 -10.31 -18.41
CA PRO A 14 11.52 -11.43 -17.60
C PRO A 14 11.99 -11.41 -16.15
N ASN A 15 11.20 -12.07 -15.24
CA ASN A 15 11.69 -12.32 -13.88
C ASN A 15 12.77 -13.40 -13.89
N GLU A 16 13.85 -13.17 -13.15
CA GLU A 16 14.99 -14.09 -13.06
C GLU A 16 15.31 -14.42 -11.60
N ILE A 17 15.91 -15.60 -11.36
CA ILE A 17 16.54 -15.99 -10.11
C ILE A 17 18.02 -16.14 -10.40
N LEU A 18 18.85 -15.24 -9.85
CA LEU A 18 20.28 -15.19 -10.08
C LEU A 18 21.01 -15.75 -8.85
N GLU A 19 21.77 -16.83 -9.01
CA GLU A 19 22.47 -17.49 -7.89
C GLU A 19 23.95 -17.08 -7.78
N ASP A 20 24.61 -16.73 -8.90
CA ASP A 20 26.05 -16.42 -8.95
C ASP A 20 26.32 -14.91 -9.13
N LYS A 21 25.40 -14.05 -8.65
CA LYS A 21 25.54 -12.61 -8.79
C LYS A 21 25.53 -11.92 -7.42
N ALA A 22 26.13 -10.73 -7.41
CA ALA A 22 26.11 -9.81 -6.29
C ALA A 22 25.53 -8.46 -6.75
N LEU A 23 25.09 -7.66 -5.81
CA LEU A 23 24.50 -6.33 -6.04
C LEU A 23 25.44 -5.26 -5.51
N LEU A 24 25.83 -4.29 -6.32
CA LEU A 24 26.45 -3.04 -5.86
C LEU A 24 25.37 -2.00 -5.60
N ILE A 25 25.33 -1.51 -4.37
CA ILE A 25 24.38 -0.48 -3.93
C ILE A 25 25.17 0.78 -3.54
N GLN A 26 24.82 1.91 -4.17
CA GLN A 26 25.38 3.22 -3.83
C GLN A 26 24.28 4.28 -3.94
N HIS A 27 24.25 5.23 -3.01
CA HIS A 27 23.28 6.31 -2.95
C HIS A 27 21.81 5.83 -2.98
N GLY A 28 21.53 4.68 -2.33
CA GLY A 28 20.19 4.09 -2.27
C GLY A 28 19.69 3.47 -3.58
N LEU A 29 20.57 3.28 -4.57
CA LEU A 29 20.26 2.71 -5.88
C LEU A 29 21.10 1.46 -6.17
N ILE A 30 20.54 0.53 -6.92
CA ILE A 30 21.27 -0.61 -7.47
C ILE A 30 22.11 -0.09 -8.64
N GLN A 31 23.44 -0.06 -8.48
CA GLN A 31 24.35 0.45 -9.49
C GLN A 31 24.77 -0.62 -10.48
N GLU A 32 24.98 -1.83 -9.99
CA GLU A 32 25.46 -2.92 -10.82
C GLU A 32 25.00 -4.28 -10.26
N ILE A 33 24.81 -5.24 -11.18
CA ILE A 33 24.55 -6.65 -10.91
C ILE A 33 25.61 -7.44 -11.68
N ALA A 34 26.58 -8.02 -10.99
CA ALA A 34 27.71 -8.71 -11.62
C ALA A 34 28.20 -9.87 -10.74
N ASN A 35 29.25 -10.56 -11.18
CA ASN A 35 29.87 -11.59 -10.36
C ASN A 35 30.50 -10.96 -9.10
N GLU A 36 30.41 -11.65 -7.98
CA GLU A 36 30.95 -11.16 -6.70
C GLU A 36 32.44 -10.79 -6.80
N THR A 37 33.24 -11.66 -7.42
CA THR A 37 34.68 -11.44 -7.58
C THR A 37 35.01 -10.15 -8.32
N ASP A 38 34.22 -9.84 -9.39
CA ASP A 38 34.42 -8.66 -10.21
C ASP A 38 34.04 -7.39 -9.43
N LEU A 39 32.90 -7.41 -8.71
CA LEU A 39 32.47 -6.27 -7.90
C LEU A 39 33.43 -5.98 -6.76
N ARG A 40 33.90 -7.00 -6.04
CA ARG A 40 34.88 -6.81 -4.94
C ARG A 40 36.21 -6.27 -5.45
N ALA A 41 36.67 -6.73 -6.61
CA ALA A 41 37.89 -6.22 -7.21
C ALA A 41 37.77 -4.77 -7.69
N ALA A 42 36.62 -4.40 -8.25
CA ALA A 42 36.33 -3.05 -8.74
C ALA A 42 36.02 -2.05 -7.60
N HIS A 43 35.48 -2.52 -6.49
CA HIS A 43 35.03 -1.70 -5.37
C HIS A 43 35.53 -2.22 -4.01
N PRO A 44 36.86 -2.25 -3.79
CA PRO A 44 37.48 -2.86 -2.61
C PRO A 44 37.14 -2.13 -1.29
N GLU A 45 36.73 -0.86 -1.37
CA GLU A 45 36.36 -0.03 -0.21
C GLU A 45 34.90 -0.19 0.23
N GLU A 46 34.09 -0.89 -0.57
CA GLU A 46 32.67 -1.06 -0.24
C GLU A 46 32.47 -2.11 0.85
N GLU A 47 31.60 -1.80 1.81
CA GLU A 47 31.14 -2.76 2.82
C GLU A 47 30.46 -3.95 2.13
N VAL A 48 30.71 -5.15 2.64
CA VAL A 48 30.12 -6.38 2.10
C VAL A 48 29.10 -6.94 3.09
N LEU A 49 27.87 -7.13 2.62
CA LEU A 49 26.82 -7.87 3.31
C LEU A 49 26.71 -9.27 2.72
N ASP A 50 27.00 -10.29 3.52
CA ASP A 50 26.78 -11.68 3.15
C ASP A 50 25.32 -12.05 3.41
N ALA A 51 24.58 -12.37 2.36
CA ALA A 51 23.18 -12.81 2.46
C ALA A 51 23.04 -14.26 2.94
N GLN A 52 24.14 -14.99 3.19
CA GLN A 52 24.15 -16.33 3.79
C GLN A 52 23.25 -17.36 3.08
N GLY A 53 23.11 -17.24 1.76
CA GLY A 53 22.28 -18.12 0.96
C GLY A 53 20.79 -17.78 0.97
N GLN A 54 20.39 -16.72 1.69
CA GLN A 54 18.99 -16.24 1.72
C GLN A 54 18.57 -15.68 0.36
N MET A 55 17.26 -15.58 0.17
CA MET A 55 16.71 -14.90 -1.01
C MET A 55 16.81 -13.39 -0.85
N VAL A 56 17.43 -12.72 -1.82
CA VAL A 56 17.46 -11.25 -1.93
C VAL A 56 16.34 -10.83 -2.84
N MET A 57 15.38 -10.09 -2.32
CA MET A 57 14.17 -9.69 -3.04
C MET A 57 13.92 -8.19 -2.90
N PRO A 58 13.22 -7.55 -3.85
CA PRO A 58 12.66 -6.22 -3.59
C PRO A 58 11.76 -6.26 -2.37
N GLY A 59 11.79 -5.19 -1.58
CA GLY A 59 10.87 -5.00 -0.47
C GLY A 59 9.41 -4.97 -0.91
N LEU A 60 8.52 -5.42 -0.04
CA LEU A 60 7.10 -5.47 -0.30
C LEU A 60 6.49 -4.06 -0.33
N ILE A 61 5.44 -3.91 -1.11
CA ILE A 61 4.72 -2.64 -1.27
C ILE A 61 3.28 -2.85 -0.82
N CYS A 62 2.79 -1.96 0.05
CA CYS A 62 1.40 -1.94 0.51
C CYS A 62 0.68 -0.75 -0.11
N ALA A 63 -0.29 -1.00 -0.99
CA ALA A 63 -0.95 0.04 -1.79
C ALA A 63 -2.07 0.79 -1.05
N HIS A 64 -2.43 0.39 0.16
CA HIS A 64 -3.39 1.05 1.04
C HIS A 64 -3.26 0.50 2.45
N THR A 65 -3.04 1.39 3.41
CA THR A 65 -2.94 1.07 4.84
C THR A 65 -3.39 2.26 5.68
N HIS A 66 -3.60 2.02 6.98
CA HIS A 66 -3.87 3.06 7.99
C HIS A 66 -2.85 2.91 9.12
N PHE A 67 -1.93 3.86 9.26
CA PHE A 67 -0.94 3.79 10.34
C PHE A 67 -1.59 3.77 11.72
N TYR A 68 -2.65 4.57 11.92
CA TYR A 68 -3.39 4.58 13.18
C TYR A 68 -4.10 3.25 13.48
N GLY A 69 -4.31 2.40 12.48
CA GLY A 69 -4.85 1.05 12.62
C GLY A 69 -4.04 0.15 13.55
N ALA A 70 -2.76 0.46 13.81
CA ALA A 70 -1.95 -0.27 14.77
C ALA A 70 -2.62 -0.34 16.15
N PHE A 71 -3.33 0.69 16.58
CA PHE A 71 -3.99 0.76 17.89
C PHE A 71 -5.34 0.03 17.94
N SER A 72 -5.88 -0.43 16.82
CA SER A 72 -7.07 -1.29 16.81
C SER A 72 -6.77 -2.70 17.32
N ARG A 73 -5.50 -3.12 17.31
CA ARG A 73 -5.09 -4.48 17.67
C ARG A 73 -5.37 -4.78 19.14
N GLY A 74 -6.35 -5.66 19.37
CA GLY A 74 -6.78 -6.01 20.72
C GLY A 74 -7.55 -4.92 21.46
N MET A 75 -7.96 -3.85 20.76
CA MET A 75 -8.80 -2.81 21.36
C MET A 75 -10.18 -3.38 21.73
N ALA A 76 -10.53 -3.27 23.00
CA ALA A 76 -11.86 -3.64 23.47
C ALA A 76 -12.86 -2.54 23.13
N THR A 77 -13.87 -2.84 22.34
CA THR A 77 -14.98 -1.93 22.11
C THR A 77 -16.10 -2.22 23.09
N PRO A 78 -16.53 -1.24 23.92
CA PRO A 78 -17.65 -1.45 24.84
C PRO A 78 -18.96 -1.59 24.07
N GLY A 79 -19.86 -2.44 24.57
CA GLY A 79 -21.19 -2.67 24.00
C GLY A 79 -21.33 -4.04 23.32
N GLU A 80 -22.41 -4.19 22.58
CA GLU A 80 -22.67 -5.40 21.79
C GLU A 80 -21.76 -5.48 20.58
N PRO A 81 -21.42 -6.68 20.12
CA PRO A 81 -20.66 -6.85 18.88
C PRO A 81 -21.33 -6.18 17.68
N SER A 82 -20.54 -5.55 16.83
CA SER A 82 -21.02 -4.93 15.59
C SER A 82 -21.62 -5.98 14.65
N ARG A 83 -22.82 -5.71 14.13
CA ARG A 83 -23.61 -6.64 13.31
C ARG A 83 -23.48 -6.38 11.80
N ASN A 84 -22.91 -5.23 11.44
CA ASN A 84 -22.73 -4.80 10.06
C ASN A 84 -21.57 -3.79 9.96
N PHE A 85 -21.20 -3.45 8.73
CA PHE A 85 -20.09 -2.56 8.46
C PHE A 85 -20.26 -1.16 9.07
N GLN A 86 -21.45 -0.58 9.02
CA GLN A 86 -21.72 0.73 9.62
C GLN A 86 -21.47 0.74 11.12
N GLU A 87 -21.87 -0.33 11.81
CA GLU A 87 -21.63 -0.49 13.25
C GLU A 87 -20.11 -0.67 13.52
N ILE A 88 -19.36 -1.34 12.65
CA ILE A 88 -17.89 -1.44 12.76
C ILE A 88 -17.25 -0.04 12.64
N LEU A 89 -17.65 0.74 11.65
CA LEU A 89 -17.17 2.12 11.51
C LEU A 89 -17.48 2.95 12.77
N ALA A 90 -18.72 2.93 13.24
CA ALA A 90 -19.17 3.76 14.37
C ALA A 90 -18.60 3.28 15.72
N ASN A 91 -18.44 1.98 15.92
CA ASN A 91 -18.05 1.40 17.22
C ASN A 91 -16.54 1.23 17.37
N LEU A 92 -15.78 1.10 16.29
CA LEU A 92 -14.33 0.91 16.31
C LEU A 92 -13.62 2.10 15.67
N TRP A 93 -13.68 2.24 14.34
CA TRP A 93 -12.81 3.14 13.60
C TRP A 93 -13.02 4.61 13.94
N TRP A 94 -14.29 5.09 13.97
CA TRP A 94 -14.62 6.48 14.32
C TRP A 94 -14.48 6.81 15.81
N LYS A 95 -14.22 5.84 16.65
CA LYS A 95 -13.82 6.09 18.07
C LYS A 95 -12.32 6.13 18.20
N LEU A 96 -11.63 5.23 17.50
CA LEU A 96 -10.18 5.17 17.51
C LEU A 96 -9.57 6.47 16.95
N ASP A 97 -10.00 6.91 15.77
CA ASP A 97 -9.47 8.13 15.15
C ASP A 97 -9.73 9.41 15.98
N LYS A 98 -10.89 9.49 16.65
CA LYS A 98 -11.19 10.58 17.60
C LYS A 98 -10.37 10.54 18.89
N GLY A 99 -9.83 9.41 19.21
CA GLY A 99 -8.95 9.24 20.37
C GLY A 99 -7.52 9.67 20.15
N LEU A 100 -7.14 9.95 18.87
CA LEU A 100 -5.78 10.31 18.53
C LEU A 100 -5.51 11.80 18.82
N ASP A 101 -4.53 12.04 19.68
CA ASP A 101 -3.81 13.30 19.84
C ASP A 101 -2.44 13.22 19.12
N GLU A 102 -1.56 14.19 19.29
CA GLU A 102 -0.23 14.20 18.66
C GLU A 102 0.60 12.95 19.02
N GLU A 103 0.56 12.52 20.30
CA GLU A 103 1.25 11.30 20.74
C GLU A 103 0.60 10.05 20.11
N GLY A 104 -0.72 10.01 20.05
CA GLY A 104 -1.48 8.94 19.43
C GLY A 104 -1.14 8.77 17.95
N VAL A 105 -1.08 9.86 17.19
CA VAL A 105 -0.65 9.86 15.77
C VAL A 105 0.78 9.35 15.66
N LYS A 106 1.72 9.90 16.43
CA LYS A 106 3.13 9.51 16.39
C LYS A 106 3.34 8.02 16.68
N TYR A 107 2.84 7.56 17.82
CA TYR A 107 3.14 6.21 18.27
C TYR A 107 2.38 5.13 17.51
N SER A 108 1.19 5.42 16.99
CA SER A 108 0.50 4.50 16.08
C SER A 108 1.25 4.34 14.77
N ALA A 109 1.76 5.44 14.21
CA ALA A 109 2.60 5.42 13.02
C ALA A 109 3.88 4.62 13.25
N LEU A 110 4.64 4.91 14.32
CA LEU A 110 5.87 4.18 14.66
C LEU A 110 5.61 2.69 14.86
N ALA A 111 4.50 2.33 15.55
CA ALA A 111 4.14 0.92 15.78
C ALA A 111 3.86 0.17 14.48
N LEU A 112 3.12 0.80 13.54
CA LEU A 112 2.85 0.18 12.24
C LEU A 112 4.09 0.15 11.34
N LEU A 113 4.94 1.17 11.37
CA LEU A 113 6.19 1.20 10.62
C LEU A 113 7.19 0.17 11.13
N ALA A 114 7.27 -0.06 12.44
CA ALA A 114 8.03 -1.16 13.01
C ALA A 114 7.49 -2.53 12.56
N ASP A 115 6.16 -2.68 12.51
CA ASP A 115 5.50 -3.86 11.94
C ASP A 115 5.83 -4.02 10.44
N ALA A 116 5.77 -2.95 9.66
CA ALA A 116 6.13 -2.95 8.24
C ALA A 116 7.59 -3.39 8.02
N THR A 117 8.52 -2.84 8.80
CA THR A 117 9.93 -3.22 8.77
C THR A 117 10.11 -4.71 9.07
N ARG A 118 9.45 -5.20 10.13
CA ARG A 118 9.50 -6.61 10.52
C ARG A 118 9.02 -7.56 9.44
N TYR A 119 8.02 -7.15 8.65
CA TYR A 119 7.44 -7.97 7.58
C TYR A 119 7.97 -7.63 6.19
N GLY A 120 9.05 -6.85 6.11
CA GLY A 120 9.71 -6.54 4.84
C GLY A 120 8.90 -5.63 3.91
N CYS A 121 7.92 -4.89 4.43
CA CYS A 121 7.18 -3.90 3.67
C CYS A 121 7.94 -2.58 3.66
N THR A 122 8.49 -2.19 2.52
CA THR A 122 9.41 -1.04 2.39
C THR A 122 8.76 0.20 1.82
N THR A 123 7.58 0.06 1.21
CA THR A 123 6.85 1.18 0.60
C THR A 123 5.36 1.08 0.95
N LEU A 124 4.80 2.17 1.51
CA LEU A 124 3.45 2.21 2.03
C LEU A 124 2.65 3.38 1.45
N PHE A 125 1.36 3.19 1.25
CA PHE A 125 0.40 4.22 0.90
C PHE A 125 -0.58 4.38 2.05
N ASP A 126 -0.29 5.34 2.92
CA ASP A 126 -1.09 5.59 4.12
C ASP A 126 -2.32 6.45 3.83
N HIS A 127 -3.35 6.23 4.63
CA HIS A 127 -4.61 6.97 4.58
C HIS A 127 -5.01 7.33 6.01
N HIS A 128 -4.63 8.54 6.43
CA HIS A 128 -4.65 8.99 7.83
C HIS A 128 -5.95 9.66 8.25
N ALA A 129 -6.40 9.38 9.47
CA ALA A 129 -7.50 10.06 10.15
C ALA A 129 -7.19 10.37 11.62
N SER A 130 -7.32 11.63 12.00
CA SER A 130 -7.22 12.10 13.39
C SER A 130 -8.04 13.38 13.58
N PRO A 131 -9.39 13.30 13.68
CA PRO A 131 -10.25 14.48 13.66
C PRO A 131 -10.07 15.43 14.87
N ASN A 132 -9.33 15.03 15.89
CA ASN A 132 -8.95 15.90 17.01
C ASN A 132 -7.48 16.37 16.95
N CYS A 133 -6.72 15.96 15.93
CA CYS A 133 -5.34 16.36 15.67
C CYS A 133 -5.12 16.45 14.14
N ILE A 134 -5.76 17.40 13.46
CA ILE A 134 -5.73 17.49 11.99
C ILE A 134 -4.51 18.29 11.53
N ASP A 135 -4.41 19.55 11.97
CA ASP A 135 -3.37 20.46 11.50
C ASP A 135 -1.98 19.95 11.97
N GLY A 136 -1.11 19.63 11.02
CA GLY A 136 0.24 19.10 11.29
C GLY A 136 0.31 17.58 11.49
N SER A 137 -0.80 16.85 11.43
CA SER A 137 -0.79 15.38 11.63
C SER A 137 0.09 14.66 10.59
N LEU A 138 0.08 15.12 9.34
CA LEU A 138 0.91 14.54 8.28
C LEU A 138 2.41 14.82 8.48
N ASP A 139 2.80 15.89 9.21
CA ASP A 139 4.20 16.11 9.59
C ASP A 139 4.64 15.10 10.65
N ILE A 140 3.78 14.82 11.63
CA ILE A 140 4.05 13.83 12.68
C ILE A 140 4.26 12.44 12.04
N GLU A 141 3.41 12.07 11.09
CA GLU A 141 3.59 10.83 10.34
C GLU A 141 4.84 10.84 9.46
N ALA A 142 5.12 11.95 8.78
CA ALA A 142 6.32 12.11 7.97
C ALA A 142 7.60 11.91 8.80
N ASP A 143 7.65 12.48 10.00
CA ASP A 143 8.77 12.29 10.93
C ASP A 143 8.91 10.82 11.35
N ALA A 144 7.79 10.13 11.65
CA ALA A 144 7.81 8.70 11.97
C ALA A 144 8.30 7.85 10.78
N VAL A 145 7.88 8.17 9.56
CA VAL A 145 8.36 7.49 8.35
C VAL A 145 9.86 7.71 8.18
N MET A 146 10.35 8.93 8.39
CA MET A 146 11.78 9.22 8.30
C MET A 146 12.60 8.49 9.38
N GLU A 147 12.07 8.37 10.59
CA GLU A 147 12.70 7.59 11.67
C GLU A 147 12.79 6.09 11.32
N SER A 148 11.79 5.56 10.63
CA SER A 148 11.77 4.15 10.20
C SER A 148 12.67 3.84 9.00
N GLY A 149 13.05 4.85 8.21
CA GLY A 149 13.78 4.69 6.94
C GLY A 149 12.97 4.09 5.80
N LEU A 150 11.63 3.98 5.94
CA LEU A 150 10.73 3.46 4.92
C LEU A 150 10.29 4.55 3.94
N ARG A 151 9.67 4.15 2.83
CA ARG A 151 8.98 5.06 1.91
C ARG A 151 7.50 5.11 2.23
N ALA A 152 6.91 6.30 2.22
CA ALA A 152 5.48 6.43 2.31
C ALA A 152 4.91 7.54 1.43
N SER A 153 3.70 7.30 0.91
CA SER A 153 2.82 8.34 0.39
C SER A 153 1.71 8.58 1.39
N LEU A 154 1.60 9.80 1.89
CA LEU A 154 0.70 10.17 2.98
C LEU A 154 -0.46 11.02 2.47
N CYS A 155 -1.61 10.92 3.09
CA CYS A 155 -2.76 11.80 2.89
C CYS A 155 -3.67 11.81 4.12
N TYR A 156 -4.40 12.90 4.31
CA TYR A 156 -5.43 13.03 5.34
C TYR A 156 -6.82 12.75 4.75
N GLU A 157 -7.59 11.84 5.35
CA GLU A 157 -8.94 11.49 4.87
C GLU A 157 -9.98 12.56 5.22
N VAL A 158 -10.27 13.44 4.26
CA VAL A 158 -11.29 14.46 4.40
C VAL A 158 -12.67 13.82 4.56
N THR A 159 -13.44 14.28 5.55
CA THR A 159 -14.78 13.78 5.86
C THR A 159 -15.67 14.87 6.46
N ASP A 160 -16.98 14.84 6.19
CA ASP A 160 -17.96 15.76 6.79
C ASP A 160 -18.53 15.24 8.11
N ARG A 161 -18.22 14.02 8.54
CA ARG A 161 -18.84 13.37 9.73
C ARG A 161 -18.56 14.09 11.05
N ASP A 162 -17.50 14.89 11.11
CA ASP A 162 -17.12 15.69 12.29
C ASP A 162 -17.37 17.19 12.12
N GLY A 163 -18.15 17.55 11.09
CA GLY A 163 -18.57 18.91 10.79
C GLY A 163 -17.70 19.67 9.79
N LYS A 164 -18.25 20.74 9.24
CA LYS A 164 -17.63 21.52 8.14
C LYS A 164 -16.25 22.10 8.50
N GLU A 165 -16.05 22.53 9.73
CA GLU A 165 -14.76 23.10 10.15
C GLU A 165 -13.63 22.09 10.08
N LYS A 166 -13.88 20.85 10.54
CA LYS A 166 -12.91 19.75 10.47
C LYS A 166 -12.69 19.28 9.04
N ALA A 167 -13.74 19.23 8.21
CA ALA A 167 -13.59 18.95 6.79
C ALA A 167 -12.66 19.97 6.10
N LEU A 168 -12.87 21.27 6.37
CA LEU A 168 -12.00 22.33 5.84
C LEU A 168 -10.56 22.25 6.39
N ALA A 169 -10.38 21.85 7.64
CA ALA A 169 -9.05 21.61 8.20
C ALA A 169 -8.33 20.47 7.47
N GLY A 170 -9.01 19.35 7.23
CA GLY A 170 -8.44 18.22 6.47
C GLY A 170 -8.09 18.60 5.02
N ILE A 171 -8.92 19.44 4.37
CA ILE A 171 -8.61 19.98 3.03
C ILE A 171 -7.31 20.81 3.08
N ARG A 172 -7.18 21.70 4.06
CA ARG A 172 -5.96 22.52 4.23
C ARG A 172 -4.74 21.67 4.53
N GLU A 173 -4.87 20.65 5.38
CA GLU A 173 -3.76 19.76 5.74
C GLU A 173 -3.22 19.02 4.52
N ASN A 174 -4.08 18.41 3.71
CA ASN A 174 -3.67 17.83 2.43
C ASN A 174 -2.99 18.86 1.53
N GLY A 175 -3.61 20.05 1.34
CA GLY A 175 -3.07 21.10 0.49
C GLY A 175 -1.70 21.59 0.93
N ARG A 176 -1.50 21.77 2.25
CA ARG A 176 -0.26 22.17 2.89
C ARG A 176 0.84 21.12 2.68
N PHE A 177 0.55 19.86 3.01
CA PHE A 177 1.50 18.76 2.91
C PHE A 177 1.93 18.53 1.45
N ILE A 178 0.97 18.47 0.51
CA ILE A 178 1.24 18.34 -0.93
C ILE A 178 2.15 19.48 -1.41
N SER A 179 1.90 20.71 -0.97
CA SER A 179 2.72 21.86 -1.35
C SER A 179 4.14 21.75 -0.82
N GLY A 180 4.31 21.29 0.43
CA GLY A 180 5.60 21.04 1.06
C GLY A 180 6.40 19.95 0.36
N VAL A 181 5.76 18.82 0.02
CA VAL A 181 6.40 17.73 -0.75
C VAL A 181 6.87 18.23 -2.11
N LYS A 182 6.04 18.99 -2.83
CA LYS A 182 6.41 19.58 -4.13
C LYS A 182 7.54 20.61 -4.04
N ALA A 183 7.60 21.36 -2.96
CA ALA A 183 8.66 22.34 -2.73
C ALA A 183 9.99 21.70 -2.30
N GLY A 184 10.02 20.39 -2.04
CA GLY A 184 11.21 19.68 -1.56
C GLY A 184 11.51 19.91 -0.07
N ASN A 185 10.50 20.32 0.71
CA ASN A 185 10.66 20.53 2.16
C ASN A 185 10.72 19.21 2.93
N TYR A 186 10.35 18.10 2.31
CA TYR A 186 10.37 16.75 2.87
C TYR A 186 11.35 15.87 2.13
N SER A 187 11.74 14.79 2.79
CA SER A 187 12.61 13.77 2.19
C SER A 187 12.05 13.22 0.86
N PRO A 188 12.93 12.84 -0.10
CA PRO A 188 12.53 12.15 -1.31
C PRO A 188 11.90 10.77 -1.07
N MET A 189 11.96 10.24 0.16
CA MET A 189 11.25 9.03 0.58
C MET A 189 9.74 9.26 0.76
N LEU A 190 9.31 10.53 0.88
CA LEU A 190 7.92 10.90 1.10
C LEU A 190 7.25 11.38 -0.18
N ARG A 191 6.00 11.01 -0.34
CA ARG A 191 5.08 11.48 -1.39
C ARG A 191 3.74 11.81 -0.75
N ALA A 192 2.83 12.38 -1.55
CA ALA A 192 1.50 12.75 -1.12
C ALA A 192 0.43 12.33 -2.12
N HIS A 193 -0.71 11.93 -1.61
CA HIS A 193 -2.00 11.91 -2.29
C HIS A 193 -2.95 12.91 -1.65
N PHE A 194 -4.12 13.13 -2.24
CA PHE A 194 -5.18 13.91 -1.62
C PHE A 194 -6.22 12.95 -1.04
N GLY A 195 -6.32 12.85 0.28
CA GLY A 195 -7.18 11.90 0.97
C GLY A 195 -8.65 12.32 0.99
N LEU A 196 -9.54 11.39 0.66
CA LEU A 196 -10.99 11.46 0.86
C LEU A 196 -11.41 10.22 1.63
N HIS A 197 -12.23 10.35 2.67
CA HIS A 197 -12.65 9.15 3.40
C HIS A 197 -13.42 8.18 2.49
N ALA A 198 -14.68 8.49 2.15
CA ALA A 198 -15.51 7.68 1.27
C ALA A 198 -16.68 8.50 0.72
N SER A 199 -17.35 8.03 -0.33
CA SER A 199 -18.52 8.70 -0.90
C SER A 199 -19.60 8.99 0.14
N LEU A 200 -19.88 8.05 1.02
CA LEU A 200 -20.93 8.16 2.04
C LEU A 200 -20.69 9.27 3.08
N THR A 201 -19.44 9.71 3.26
CA THR A 201 -19.06 10.70 4.29
C THR A 201 -18.56 12.02 3.73
N VAL A 202 -18.56 12.20 2.42
CA VAL A 202 -18.11 13.44 1.76
C VAL A 202 -19.24 13.99 0.91
N SER A 203 -19.78 15.18 1.25
CA SER A 203 -20.79 15.87 0.47
C SER A 203 -20.24 16.42 -0.86
N ASP A 204 -21.12 16.75 -1.81
CA ASP A 204 -20.69 17.39 -3.07
C ASP A 204 -20.00 18.74 -2.81
N GLU A 205 -20.50 19.55 -1.84
CA GLU A 205 -19.87 20.80 -1.46
C GLU A 205 -18.41 20.61 -0.99
N THR A 206 -18.17 19.59 -0.17
CA THR A 206 -16.82 19.27 0.34
C THR A 206 -15.96 18.68 -0.76
N LEU A 207 -16.52 17.80 -1.61
CA LEU A 207 -15.82 17.20 -2.74
C LEU A 207 -15.34 18.25 -3.74
N GLU A 208 -16.19 19.22 -4.10
CA GLU A 208 -15.80 20.36 -4.95
C GLU A 208 -14.61 21.14 -4.37
N LYS A 209 -14.62 21.42 -3.05
CA LYS A 209 -13.51 22.11 -2.39
C LYS A 209 -12.22 21.28 -2.41
N CYS A 210 -12.32 19.97 -2.23
CA CYS A 210 -11.17 19.07 -2.34
C CYS A 210 -10.55 19.12 -3.74
N ILE A 211 -11.40 19.08 -4.79
CA ILE A 211 -10.97 19.15 -6.18
C ILE A 211 -10.30 20.50 -6.49
N LEU A 212 -10.89 21.60 -6.04
CA LEU A 212 -10.34 22.94 -6.21
C LEU A 212 -9.00 23.09 -5.49
N GLU A 213 -8.89 22.60 -4.25
CA GLU A 213 -7.63 22.65 -3.49
C GLU A 213 -6.57 21.75 -4.12
N ASN A 214 -6.91 20.52 -4.51
CA ASN A 214 -5.98 19.62 -5.18
C ASN A 214 -5.49 20.18 -6.53
N ASN A 215 -6.40 20.76 -7.30
CA ASN A 215 -6.11 21.39 -8.60
C ASN A 215 -5.20 20.50 -9.51
N GLY A 216 -5.44 19.20 -9.52
CA GLY A 216 -4.68 18.21 -10.30
C GLY A 216 -3.23 18.02 -9.86
N ARG A 217 -2.83 18.52 -8.68
CA ARG A 217 -1.45 18.40 -8.19
C ARG A 217 -0.99 16.98 -7.97
N VAL A 218 -1.89 16.15 -7.38
CA VAL A 218 -1.66 14.72 -7.09
C VAL A 218 -2.92 13.92 -7.36
N GLY A 219 -2.84 12.59 -7.31
CA GLY A 219 -4.01 11.72 -7.33
C GLY A 219 -4.77 11.76 -6.01
N PHE A 220 -6.05 11.35 -6.06
CA PHE A 220 -6.84 11.13 -4.85
C PHE A 220 -6.55 9.75 -4.27
N HIS A 221 -6.80 9.58 -2.96
CA HIS A 221 -6.82 8.29 -2.29
C HIS A 221 -8.10 8.23 -1.47
N SER A 222 -8.97 7.24 -1.73
CA SER A 222 -10.31 7.14 -1.13
C SER A 222 -10.78 5.70 -1.02
N HIS A 223 -11.55 5.37 0.02
CA HIS A 223 -12.36 4.16 0.01
C HIS A 223 -13.50 4.30 -1.01
N ALA A 224 -13.87 3.21 -1.66
CA ALA A 224 -14.94 3.19 -2.65
C ALA A 224 -15.67 1.85 -2.66
N ALA A 225 -16.99 1.90 -2.46
CA ALA A 225 -17.87 0.74 -2.56
C ALA A 225 -17.40 -0.46 -1.70
N GLU A 226 -16.89 -0.21 -0.50
CA GLU A 226 -16.48 -1.26 0.43
C GLU A 226 -17.69 -2.02 0.95
N GLY A 227 -18.59 -1.35 1.68
CA GLY A 227 -19.86 -1.92 2.08
C GLY A 227 -20.99 -1.52 1.13
N ILE A 228 -22.03 -2.34 1.01
CA ILE A 228 -23.19 -2.03 0.17
C ILE A 228 -23.83 -0.68 0.52
N VAL A 229 -23.74 -0.29 1.79
CA VAL A 229 -24.25 0.99 2.29
C VAL A 229 -23.65 2.20 1.58
N ASP A 230 -22.40 2.14 1.14
CA ASP A 230 -21.76 3.24 0.40
C ASP A 230 -22.46 3.45 -0.96
N GLN A 231 -22.84 2.36 -1.62
CA GLN A 231 -23.61 2.41 -2.86
C GLN A 231 -25.06 2.90 -2.64
N GLU A 232 -25.72 2.39 -1.59
CA GLU A 232 -27.10 2.77 -1.25
C GLU A 232 -27.21 4.25 -0.87
N ASP A 233 -26.25 4.74 -0.08
CA ASP A 233 -26.15 6.15 0.29
C ASP A 233 -25.92 7.04 -0.93
N SER A 234 -24.98 6.68 -1.79
CA SER A 234 -24.66 7.43 -3.01
C SER A 234 -25.85 7.49 -3.98
N LEU A 235 -26.53 6.37 -4.21
CA LEU A 235 -27.73 6.33 -5.03
C LEU A 235 -28.87 7.18 -4.43
N THR A 236 -29.07 7.12 -3.11
CA THR A 236 -30.13 7.85 -2.43
C THR A 236 -29.91 9.36 -2.45
N LYS A 237 -28.68 9.81 -2.18
CA LYS A 237 -28.36 11.23 -2.07
C LYS A 237 -28.09 11.90 -3.42
N TYR A 238 -27.42 11.18 -4.32
CA TYR A 238 -26.87 11.77 -5.54
C TYR A 238 -27.43 11.14 -6.84
N GLY A 239 -28.23 10.07 -6.73
CA GLY A 239 -28.79 9.37 -7.89
C GLY A 239 -27.74 8.64 -8.74
N LYS A 240 -26.53 8.45 -8.23
CA LYS A 240 -25.37 7.84 -8.91
C LYS A 240 -24.70 6.83 -8.01
N ARG A 241 -24.09 5.83 -8.61
CA ARG A 241 -23.21 4.92 -7.88
C ARG A 241 -21.88 5.60 -7.52
N VAL A 242 -21.13 5.03 -6.59
CA VAL A 242 -19.92 5.64 -5.99
C VAL A 242 -18.90 6.07 -7.05
N VAL A 243 -18.51 5.14 -7.93
CA VAL A 243 -17.47 5.42 -8.95
C VAL A 243 -18.01 6.34 -10.04
N GLU A 244 -19.30 6.26 -10.39
CA GLU A 244 -19.95 7.21 -11.31
C GLU A 244 -19.91 8.63 -10.75
N ARG A 245 -20.24 8.80 -9.46
CA ARG A 245 -20.15 10.09 -8.78
C ARG A 245 -18.72 10.64 -8.78
N PHE A 246 -17.75 9.80 -8.47
CA PHE A 246 -16.33 10.18 -8.48
C PHE A 246 -15.82 10.51 -9.89
N ALA A 247 -16.30 9.81 -10.92
CA ALA A 247 -15.99 10.12 -12.30
C ALA A 247 -16.49 11.51 -12.70
N ASP A 248 -17.76 11.80 -12.43
CA ASP A 248 -18.38 13.10 -12.76
C ASP A 248 -17.73 14.26 -12.01
N ALA A 249 -17.30 14.03 -10.79
CA ALA A 249 -16.59 15.02 -9.98
C ALA A 249 -15.11 15.23 -10.41
N GLY A 250 -14.55 14.36 -11.27
CA GLY A 250 -13.16 14.47 -11.70
C GLY A 250 -12.14 13.91 -10.68
N VAL A 251 -12.58 12.99 -9.81
CA VAL A 251 -11.71 12.30 -8.84
C VAL A 251 -10.87 11.22 -9.53
N LEU A 252 -11.46 10.53 -10.53
CA LEU A 252 -10.78 9.44 -11.23
C LEU A 252 -9.58 9.93 -12.04
N GLY A 253 -8.61 9.06 -12.23
CA GLY A 253 -7.44 9.31 -13.06
C GLY A 253 -6.27 8.40 -12.74
N GLU A 254 -5.26 8.44 -13.58
CA GLU A 254 -4.11 7.53 -13.56
C GLU A 254 -3.28 7.54 -12.25
N LYS A 255 -3.40 8.61 -11.44
CA LYS A 255 -2.69 8.78 -10.16
C LYS A 255 -3.59 8.49 -8.96
N THR A 256 -4.90 8.30 -9.18
CA THR A 256 -5.88 8.08 -8.11
C THR A 256 -5.89 6.62 -7.68
N ILE A 257 -5.99 6.41 -6.38
CA ILE A 257 -6.13 5.10 -5.74
C ILE A 257 -7.52 5.04 -5.11
N LEU A 258 -8.33 4.07 -5.51
CA LEU A 258 -9.56 3.71 -4.82
C LEU A 258 -9.35 2.38 -4.09
N ALA A 259 -9.79 2.30 -2.83
CA ALA A 259 -9.63 1.10 -2.02
C ALA A 259 -10.91 0.27 -2.00
N HIS A 260 -10.78 -1.06 -1.86
CA HIS A 260 -11.82 -2.09 -1.74
C HIS A 260 -12.54 -2.48 -3.03
N GLY A 261 -13.44 -1.66 -3.54
CA GLY A 261 -14.19 -1.96 -4.76
C GLY A 261 -15.02 -3.24 -4.70
N VAL A 262 -15.61 -3.56 -3.52
CA VAL A 262 -16.35 -4.82 -3.31
C VAL A 262 -17.67 -4.84 -4.09
N HIS A 263 -18.41 -3.74 -4.04
CA HIS A 263 -19.75 -3.63 -4.59
C HIS A 263 -19.82 -2.84 -5.90
N LEU A 264 -18.82 -3.03 -6.79
CA LEU A 264 -18.81 -2.38 -8.11
C LEU A 264 -19.78 -3.03 -9.07
N SER A 265 -20.43 -2.20 -9.90
CA SER A 265 -21.15 -2.66 -11.09
C SER A 265 -20.19 -2.83 -12.28
N PRO A 266 -20.56 -3.57 -13.34
CA PRO A 266 -19.77 -3.65 -14.56
C PRO A 266 -19.43 -2.28 -15.15
N HIS A 267 -20.37 -1.34 -15.12
CA HIS A 267 -20.15 0.03 -15.62
C HIS A 267 -19.11 0.78 -14.78
N GLU A 268 -19.11 0.63 -13.45
CA GLU A 268 -18.08 1.22 -12.59
C GLU A 268 -16.69 0.62 -12.84
N ILE A 269 -16.62 -0.68 -13.14
CA ILE A 269 -15.37 -1.35 -13.54
C ILE A 269 -14.86 -0.77 -14.87
N ASP A 270 -15.76 -0.54 -15.85
CA ASP A 270 -15.39 0.10 -17.13
C ASP A 270 -14.85 1.52 -16.90
N LEU A 271 -15.46 2.32 -16.01
CA LEU A 271 -14.98 3.67 -15.68
C LEU A 271 -13.58 3.64 -15.07
N LEU A 272 -13.30 2.69 -14.18
CA LEU A 272 -11.97 2.51 -13.60
C LEU A 272 -10.91 2.14 -14.67
N ALA A 273 -11.25 1.24 -15.57
CA ALA A 273 -10.37 0.83 -16.67
C ALA A 273 -10.07 2.00 -17.62
N GLN A 274 -11.11 2.74 -18.05
CA GLN A 274 -11.00 3.87 -18.98
C GLN A 274 -10.20 5.04 -18.39
N SER A 275 -10.41 5.34 -17.10
CA SER A 275 -9.70 6.41 -16.39
C SER A 275 -8.28 6.01 -15.97
N SER A 276 -7.92 4.74 -16.11
CA SER A 276 -6.66 4.19 -15.59
C SER A 276 -6.47 4.37 -14.08
N THR A 277 -7.55 4.49 -13.32
CA THR A 277 -7.55 4.58 -11.86
C THR A 277 -7.05 3.26 -11.25
N TRP A 278 -6.23 3.36 -10.21
CA TRP A 278 -5.79 2.21 -9.43
C TRP A 278 -6.89 1.75 -8.48
N LEU A 279 -7.06 0.44 -8.38
CA LEU A 279 -7.91 -0.15 -7.33
C LEU A 279 -7.04 -0.97 -6.40
N SER A 280 -7.00 -0.62 -5.12
CA SER A 280 -6.34 -1.41 -4.09
C SER A 280 -7.31 -2.43 -3.49
N HIS A 281 -6.95 -3.71 -3.53
CA HIS A 281 -7.71 -4.82 -2.96
C HIS A 281 -7.16 -5.18 -1.58
N GLN A 282 -8.05 -5.33 -0.57
CA GLN A 282 -7.72 -5.65 0.82
C GLN A 282 -8.47 -6.90 1.26
N PRO A 283 -8.04 -8.11 0.86
CA PRO A 283 -8.82 -9.34 1.10
C PRO A 283 -9.05 -9.62 2.59
N ARG A 284 -8.05 -9.48 3.45
CA ARG A 284 -8.23 -9.72 4.90
C ARG A 284 -9.24 -8.77 5.53
N SER A 285 -9.15 -7.49 5.20
CA SER A 285 -10.08 -6.49 5.72
C SER A 285 -11.51 -6.73 5.25
N ASN A 286 -11.71 -6.95 3.95
CA ASN A 286 -13.03 -7.24 3.39
C ASN A 286 -13.68 -8.47 4.04
N MET A 287 -12.89 -9.53 4.28
CA MET A 287 -13.34 -10.74 4.97
C MET A 287 -13.68 -10.47 6.44
N ASN A 288 -12.81 -9.73 7.16
CA ASN A 288 -13.01 -9.40 8.57
C ASN A 288 -14.26 -8.55 8.77
N ASN A 289 -14.49 -7.59 7.90
CA ASN A 289 -15.65 -6.69 7.94
C ASN A 289 -16.91 -7.32 7.38
N ALA A 290 -16.82 -8.55 6.84
CA ALA A 290 -17.90 -9.29 6.21
C ALA A 290 -18.66 -8.50 5.13
N VAL A 291 -17.93 -7.65 4.37
CA VAL A 291 -18.52 -6.78 3.35
C VAL A 291 -18.70 -7.48 2.01
N GLY A 292 -18.08 -8.63 1.80
CA GLY A 292 -18.17 -9.40 0.56
C GLY A 292 -16.81 -9.57 -0.13
N VAL A 293 -16.84 -10.01 -1.37
CA VAL A 293 -15.65 -10.30 -2.18
C VAL A 293 -15.61 -9.39 -3.40
N ALA A 294 -14.53 -8.61 -3.53
CA ALA A 294 -14.34 -7.76 -4.69
C ALA A 294 -14.18 -8.59 -5.97
N PRO A 295 -14.75 -8.19 -7.12
CA PRO A 295 -14.70 -8.95 -8.37
C PRO A 295 -13.34 -8.77 -9.09
N VAL A 296 -12.25 -9.15 -8.43
CA VAL A 296 -10.86 -8.87 -8.86
C VAL A 296 -10.56 -9.46 -10.24
N GLU A 297 -10.99 -10.69 -10.51
CA GLU A 297 -10.76 -11.30 -11.84
C GLU A 297 -11.46 -10.55 -12.97
N GLU A 298 -12.70 -10.10 -12.72
CA GLU A 298 -13.45 -9.30 -13.71
C GLU A 298 -12.72 -7.98 -13.97
N MET A 299 -12.30 -7.30 -12.90
CA MET A 299 -11.50 -6.07 -13.02
C MET A 299 -10.22 -6.28 -13.82
N LEU A 300 -9.47 -7.37 -13.55
CA LEU A 300 -8.25 -7.69 -14.29
C LEU A 300 -8.53 -8.00 -15.78
N LYS A 301 -9.62 -8.72 -16.08
CA LYS A 301 -10.05 -9.01 -17.46
C LYS A 301 -10.41 -7.74 -18.22
N GLN A 302 -10.99 -6.76 -17.54
CA GLN A 302 -11.37 -5.45 -18.11
C GLN A 302 -10.20 -4.45 -18.15
N GLY A 303 -9.02 -4.83 -17.65
CA GLY A 303 -7.83 -4.00 -17.68
C GLY A 303 -7.71 -2.97 -16.57
N VAL A 304 -8.51 -3.10 -15.49
CA VAL A 304 -8.34 -2.28 -14.29
C VAL A 304 -6.98 -2.58 -13.65
N LYS A 305 -6.30 -1.55 -13.22
CA LYS A 305 -5.02 -1.64 -12.51
C LYS A 305 -5.26 -2.00 -11.04
N VAL A 306 -5.45 -3.30 -10.75
CA VAL A 306 -5.65 -3.77 -9.37
C VAL A 306 -4.31 -3.92 -8.68
N CYS A 307 -4.15 -3.32 -7.51
CA CYS A 307 -3.02 -3.47 -6.58
C CYS A 307 -3.47 -4.15 -5.28
N LEU A 308 -2.53 -4.42 -4.38
CA LEU A 308 -2.79 -5.09 -3.11
C LEU A 308 -2.35 -4.22 -1.93
N GLY A 309 -3.26 -4.00 -0.99
CA GLY A 309 -3.05 -3.33 0.29
C GLY A 309 -3.55 -4.17 1.45
N ASN A 310 -3.43 -3.66 2.69
CA ASN A 310 -3.81 -4.38 3.90
C ASN A 310 -4.85 -3.66 4.78
N ASP A 311 -5.20 -2.41 4.45
CA ASP A 311 -6.09 -1.59 5.27
C ASP A 311 -5.52 -1.40 6.70
N GLY A 312 -6.32 -1.55 7.75
CA GLY A 312 -5.88 -1.48 9.16
C GLY A 312 -5.21 -2.74 9.71
N PHE A 313 -4.84 -3.70 8.87
CA PHE A 313 -4.18 -4.93 9.29
C PHE A 313 -2.65 -4.78 9.41
N SER A 314 -1.99 -5.84 9.90
CA SER A 314 -0.52 -5.90 9.92
C SER A 314 0.06 -5.89 8.50
N ASN A 315 1.28 -5.39 8.35
CA ASN A 315 1.98 -5.36 7.06
C ASN A 315 2.57 -6.72 6.63
N ALA A 316 2.06 -7.82 7.19
CA ALA A 316 2.36 -9.18 6.74
C ALA A 316 1.76 -9.42 5.34
N MET A 317 2.36 -8.82 4.31
CA MET A 317 1.82 -8.81 2.94
C MET A 317 1.76 -10.21 2.32
N TRP A 318 2.58 -11.17 2.77
CA TRP A 318 2.45 -12.57 2.33
C TRP A 318 1.09 -13.17 2.71
N GLN A 319 0.49 -12.74 3.83
CA GLN A 319 -0.87 -13.13 4.20
C GLN A 319 -1.90 -12.51 3.25
N GLU A 320 -1.75 -11.23 2.85
CA GLU A 320 -2.63 -10.64 1.84
C GLU A 320 -2.57 -11.41 0.51
N TRP A 321 -1.36 -11.82 0.07
CA TRP A 321 -1.21 -12.64 -1.12
C TRP A 321 -1.98 -13.95 -1.00
N PHE A 322 -1.84 -14.62 0.13
CA PHE A 322 -2.49 -15.91 0.39
C PHE A 322 -4.01 -15.78 0.44
N PHE A 323 -4.53 -14.75 1.12
CA PHE A 323 -5.98 -14.52 1.17
C PHE A 323 -6.53 -14.05 -0.18
N ALA A 324 -5.83 -13.23 -0.93
CA ALA A 324 -6.22 -12.88 -2.31
C ALA A 324 -6.31 -14.13 -3.21
N TYR A 325 -5.36 -15.08 -3.06
CA TYR A 325 -5.37 -16.33 -3.78
C TYR A 325 -6.56 -17.21 -3.41
N LEU A 326 -6.91 -17.33 -2.13
CA LEU A 326 -7.93 -18.28 -1.66
C LEU A 326 -9.35 -17.75 -1.84
N ILE A 327 -9.61 -16.49 -1.49
CA ILE A 327 -10.97 -15.96 -1.40
C ILE A 327 -11.69 -15.98 -2.76
N GLN A 328 -10.99 -15.72 -3.85
CA GLN A 328 -11.58 -15.75 -5.19
C GLN A 328 -12.00 -17.17 -5.60
N LYS A 329 -11.19 -18.17 -5.24
CA LYS A 329 -11.51 -19.58 -5.51
C LYS A 329 -12.76 -20.04 -4.76
N ASP A 330 -12.84 -19.69 -3.48
CA ASP A 330 -13.97 -20.04 -2.62
C ASP A 330 -15.25 -19.36 -3.10
N HIS A 331 -15.17 -18.04 -3.35
CA HIS A 331 -16.31 -17.25 -3.82
C HIS A 331 -16.88 -17.73 -5.16
N GLN A 332 -16.00 -18.09 -6.11
CA GLN A 332 -16.41 -18.54 -7.44
C GLN A 332 -16.67 -20.05 -7.52
N ALA A 333 -16.35 -20.80 -6.46
CA ALA A 333 -16.35 -22.26 -6.46
C ALA A 333 -15.55 -22.86 -7.64
N ASP A 334 -14.46 -22.17 -8.05
CA ASP A 334 -13.59 -22.57 -9.15
C ASP A 334 -12.11 -22.60 -8.70
N PRO A 335 -11.45 -23.77 -8.67
CA PRO A 335 -10.05 -23.87 -8.25
C PRO A 335 -9.07 -23.17 -9.21
N ARG A 336 -9.49 -22.77 -10.40
CA ARG A 336 -8.67 -22.04 -11.38
C ARG A 336 -8.67 -20.52 -11.16
N ALA A 337 -9.69 -20.00 -10.43
CA ALA A 337 -9.81 -18.60 -10.14
C ALA A 337 -8.56 -18.08 -9.43
N MET A 338 -8.13 -16.84 -9.73
CA MET A 338 -7.01 -16.16 -9.10
C MET A 338 -5.78 -17.06 -8.91
N ASN A 339 -5.12 -17.44 -9.99
CA ASN A 339 -3.94 -18.30 -9.91
C ASN A 339 -2.73 -17.55 -9.33
N GLY A 340 -1.61 -18.26 -9.07
CA GLY A 340 -0.43 -17.67 -8.44
C GLY A 340 0.18 -16.51 -9.23
N TYR A 341 0.10 -16.51 -10.56
CA TYR A 341 0.58 -15.41 -11.39
C TYR A 341 -0.35 -14.18 -11.34
N ASP A 342 -1.66 -14.37 -11.16
CA ASP A 342 -2.59 -13.26 -10.95
C ASP A 342 -2.27 -12.54 -9.64
N VAL A 343 -1.89 -13.30 -8.60
CA VAL A 343 -1.42 -12.71 -7.33
C VAL A 343 -0.13 -11.92 -7.54
N ILE A 344 0.86 -12.47 -8.25
CA ILE A 344 2.10 -11.73 -8.60
C ILE A 344 1.77 -10.46 -9.36
N LYS A 345 0.84 -10.50 -10.30
CA LYS A 345 0.42 -9.33 -11.09
C LYS A 345 -0.08 -8.21 -10.19
N ILE A 346 -0.97 -8.49 -9.23
CA ILE A 346 -1.53 -7.46 -8.35
C ILE A 346 -0.55 -7.03 -7.25
N ALA A 347 0.18 -7.95 -6.65
CA ALA A 347 0.99 -7.71 -5.47
C ALA A 347 2.43 -7.24 -5.78
N VAL A 348 2.96 -7.60 -6.94
CA VAL A 348 4.32 -7.25 -7.37
C VAL A 348 4.30 -6.27 -8.53
N GLU A 349 3.79 -6.69 -9.69
CA GLU A 349 3.89 -5.87 -10.91
C GLU A 349 3.11 -4.56 -10.78
N ASN A 350 1.85 -4.63 -10.37
CA ASN A 350 1.01 -3.44 -10.25
C ASN A 350 1.40 -2.58 -9.05
N ASN A 351 1.74 -3.16 -7.89
CA ASN A 351 2.25 -2.41 -6.75
C ASN A 351 3.56 -1.68 -7.10
N SER A 352 4.48 -2.35 -7.79
CA SER A 352 5.72 -1.73 -8.29
C SER A 352 5.44 -0.59 -9.30
N ARG A 353 4.48 -0.77 -10.22
CA ARG A 353 4.10 0.28 -11.18
C ARG A 353 3.48 1.48 -10.49
N LEU A 354 2.59 1.26 -9.51
CA LEU A 354 2.00 2.33 -8.70
C LEU A 354 3.07 3.11 -7.95
N ALA A 355 3.98 2.41 -7.24
CA ALA A 355 5.08 3.04 -6.53
C ALA A 355 6.01 3.81 -7.48
N THR A 356 6.44 3.19 -8.58
CA THR A 356 7.28 3.83 -9.59
C THR A 356 6.66 5.11 -10.14
N GLN A 357 5.36 5.09 -10.45
CA GLN A 357 4.61 6.26 -10.91
C GLN A 357 4.56 7.36 -9.83
N THR A 358 4.28 6.99 -8.59
CA THR A 358 4.19 7.93 -7.47
C THR A 358 5.53 8.60 -7.16
N TRP A 359 6.65 7.88 -7.31
CA TRP A 359 8.00 8.42 -7.12
C TRP A 359 8.63 8.99 -8.41
N GLY A 360 7.79 9.40 -9.37
CA GLY A 360 8.25 10.15 -10.54
C GLY A 360 9.12 9.35 -11.52
N GLY A 361 8.94 8.03 -11.57
CA GLY A 361 9.67 7.13 -12.46
C GLY A 361 10.90 6.45 -11.81
N LEU A 362 11.20 6.72 -10.53
CA LEU A 362 12.16 5.91 -9.77
C LEU A 362 11.61 4.48 -9.67
N ARG A 363 12.31 3.52 -10.24
CA ARG A 363 11.87 2.13 -10.22
C ARG A 363 11.95 1.56 -8.81
N ILE A 364 10.81 1.12 -8.28
CA ILE A 364 10.65 0.55 -6.94
C ILE A 364 10.02 -0.84 -7.10
N GLY A 365 10.48 -1.81 -6.28
CA GLY A 365 9.95 -3.17 -6.30
C GLY A 365 10.54 -4.07 -7.38
N LYS A 366 11.73 -3.72 -7.92
CA LYS A 366 12.50 -4.52 -8.87
C LYS A 366 13.98 -4.49 -8.55
N ILE A 367 14.71 -5.57 -8.88
CA ILE A 367 16.17 -5.59 -8.85
C ILE A 367 16.68 -5.45 -10.28
N GLU A 368 17.04 -4.22 -10.63
CA GLU A 368 17.66 -3.87 -11.90
C GLU A 368 18.53 -2.62 -11.74
N LYS A 369 19.47 -2.40 -12.63
CA LYS A 369 20.35 -1.23 -12.57
C LYS A 369 19.54 0.08 -12.58
N GLY A 370 19.83 0.95 -11.61
CA GLY A 370 19.17 2.24 -11.41
C GLY A 370 17.84 2.18 -10.67
N ALA A 371 17.39 1.01 -10.21
CA ALA A 371 16.25 0.88 -9.32
C ALA A 371 16.62 1.26 -7.88
N ALA A 372 15.61 1.65 -7.10
CA ALA A 372 15.77 1.85 -5.66
C ALA A 372 16.21 0.53 -4.99
N ALA A 373 17.17 0.63 -4.09
CA ALA A 373 17.69 -0.52 -3.37
C ALA A 373 16.87 -0.82 -2.09
N ASP A 374 15.55 -0.76 -2.21
CA ASP A 374 14.61 -1.18 -1.17
C ASP A 374 14.52 -2.71 -1.22
N LEU A 375 15.34 -3.39 -0.42
CA LEU A 375 15.57 -4.83 -0.50
C LEU A 375 15.28 -5.52 0.83
N ILE A 376 14.92 -6.80 0.74
CA ILE A 376 14.73 -7.71 1.88
C ILE A 376 15.54 -8.98 1.69
N LEU A 377 15.95 -9.56 2.80
CA LEU A 377 16.50 -10.91 2.87
C LEU A 377 15.44 -11.84 3.43
N VAL A 378 15.14 -12.92 2.71
CA VAL A 378 14.14 -13.90 3.11
C VAL A 378 14.81 -15.25 3.34
N ASP A 379 14.77 -15.72 4.58
CA ASP A 379 15.30 -17.03 4.97
C ASP A 379 14.32 -18.13 4.57
N TYR A 380 14.48 -18.62 3.34
CA TYR A 380 13.63 -19.66 2.78
C TYR A 380 14.44 -20.82 2.21
N HIS A 381 14.20 -22.01 2.74
CA HIS A 381 14.81 -23.27 2.29
C HIS A 381 13.79 -24.12 1.56
N PRO A 382 13.74 -24.08 0.21
CA PRO A 382 12.77 -24.84 -0.56
C PRO A 382 13.02 -26.36 -0.43
N ILE A 383 11.96 -27.11 -0.12
CA ILE A 383 12.01 -28.60 -0.05
C ILE A 383 11.83 -29.26 -1.43
N THR A 384 11.45 -28.47 -2.44
CA THR A 384 11.35 -28.86 -3.85
C THR A 384 12.14 -27.91 -4.71
N PRO A 385 12.59 -28.27 -5.92
CA PRO A 385 13.35 -27.37 -6.79
C PRO A 385 12.64 -26.04 -7.02
N LEU A 386 13.33 -24.92 -6.74
CA LEU A 386 12.83 -23.57 -6.95
C LEU A 386 13.26 -23.06 -8.33
N ASN A 387 12.33 -22.48 -9.07
CA ASN A 387 12.58 -21.77 -10.32
C ASN A 387 11.53 -20.65 -10.52
N THR A 388 11.71 -19.82 -11.53
CA THR A 388 10.78 -18.71 -11.80
C THR A 388 9.36 -19.17 -12.09
N GLY A 389 9.20 -20.38 -12.69
CA GLY A 389 7.91 -20.94 -13.04
C GLY A 389 7.08 -21.42 -11.85
N ASN A 390 7.69 -21.73 -10.71
CA ASN A 390 6.99 -22.20 -9.52
C ASN A 390 7.13 -21.27 -8.29
N LEU A 391 7.87 -20.17 -8.43
CA LEU A 391 8.10 -19.20 -7.37
C LEU A 391 6.80 -18.68 -6.70
N PRO A 392 5.70 -18.35 -7.45
CA PRO A 392 4.46 -17.91 -6.81
C PRO A 392 3.93 -18.88 -5.77
N TRP A 393 4.00 -20.19 -6.04
CA TRP A 393 3.52 -21.24 -5.12
C TRP A 393 4.47 -21.47 -3.95
N HIS A 394 5.79 -21.31 -4.15
CA HIS A 394 6.75 -21.29 -3.03
C HIS A 394 6.44 -20.15 -2.07
N ILE A 395 6.11 -18.97 -2.58
CA ILE A 395 5.71 -17.81 -1.76
C ILE A 395 4.38 -18.11 -1.04
N LEU A 396 3.34 -18.46 -1.78
CA LEU A 396 1.99 -18.65 -1.23
C LEU A 396 1.91 -19.74 -0.17
N PHE A 397 2.67 -20.83 -0.34
CA PHE A 397 2.58 -22.00 0.54
C PHE A 397 3.81 -22.25 1.41
N GLY A 398 4.93 -21.63 1.10
CA GLY A 398 6.20 -21.88 1.76
C GLY A 398 6.72 -20.73 2.61
N PHE A 399 6.49 -19.49 2.22
CA PHE A 399 6.94 -18.34 3.00
C PHE A 399 6.10 -18.21 4.27
N ARG A 400 6.75 -17.89 5.36
CA ARG A 400 6.13 -17.69 6.66
C ARG A 400 6.61 -16.38 7.26
N ASP A 401 5.80 -15.76 8.10
CA ASP A 401 6.06 -14.45 8.71
C ASP A 401 7.35 -14.36 9.54
N ARG A 402 7.98 -15.50 9.85
CA ARG A 402 9.24 -15.55 10.62
C ARG A 402 10.52 -15.46 9.78
N SER A 403 10.44 -15.50 8.46
CA SER A 403 11.62 -15.45 7.60
C SER A 403 12.23 -14.04 7.44
N GLU A 404 11.67 -13.04 8.09
CA GLU A 404 11.95 -11.62 7.83
C GLU A 404 12.71 -10.91 8.96
N GLU A 405 13.24 -11.63 9.95
CA GLU A 405 13.86 -11.04 11.14
C GLU A 405 15.15 -10.21 10.87
N HIS A 406 15.65 -10.17 9.63
CA HIS A 406 16.89 -9.49 9.26
C HIS A 406 16.73 -8.26 8.35
N THR A 407 15.49 -7.85 8.01
CA THR A 407 15.26 -6.75 7.07
C THR A 407 15.63 -5.36 7.60
N SER A 408 15.63 -5.18 8.91
CA SER A 408 15.89 -3.87 9.55
C SER A 408 17.34 -3.38 9.38
N GLU A 409 18.30 -4.27 9.14
CA GLU A 409 19.71 -3.88 9.01
C GLU A 409 20.03 -3.22 7.66
N LEU A 410 19.32 -3.60 6.58
CA LEU A 410 19.58 -3.05 5.25
C LEU A 410 19.06 -1.62 5.08
N GLN A 411 17.94 -1.29 5.70
CA GLN A 411 17.34 0.05 5.58
C GLN A 411 17.92 1.06 6.57
N SER A 412 18.25 0.65 7.80
CA SER A 412 18.87 1.54 8.79
C SER A 412 20.27 2.00 8.39
N ARG A 413 20.93 1.31 7.45
CA ARG A 413 22.27 1.66 6.93
C ARG A 413 22.22 2.55 5.68
N GLN A 414 21.06 2.81 5.09
CA GLN A 414 20.90 3.69 3.92
C GLN A 414 20.77 5.18 4.27
N VAL A 415 20.71 5.53 5.54
CA VAL A 415 20.51 6.92 6.02
C VAL A 415 21.84 7.48 6.57
N ILE A 416 22.87 7.41 5.76
CA ILE A 416 24.09 8.25 5.98
C ILE A 416 24.52 8.83 4.63
#